data_80642cc5ca208619a330a5c68b3703ea
#
_entry.id   80642cc5ca208619a330a5c68b3703ea
#
_cell.length_a   1.000
_cell.length_b   1.000
_cell.length_c   1.000
_cell.angle_alpha   90.00
_cell.angle_beta   90.00
_cell.angle_gamma   90.00
#
_symmetry.space_group_name_H-M   'P 1'
#
loop_
_entity.id
_entity.type
_entity.pdbx_description
1 polymer ?
#
loop_
_entity_poly.entity_id
_entity_poly.type
_entity_poly.pdbx_seq_one_letter_code
_entity_poly.pdbx_strand_id
1 'polypeptide(L)'
;TVGMIDDILSPLVRETQAIFFNRHREEYSEAVAKEIKRCLSEIKGNTNNGSDAFGDDKRRQRLDYLLSCRSEIGVFQDEFDPIVFSEKLHENLYGMDRVIKEATLFYHTASLQGTILNSNLALCGGFGIGKTTIVKNIAEAMGYNFVKISLNGIDDVRELRGFSSTYVGSEPGRIVKGIKKAGSLKTVFQLDEIDKIKPEVATALLDLLDHEFTDSFLDVPVDFSKAIFIATANEWGSVSAVIRDRFIVVNVDGYSREEKAEIVSDYIIPKIERGYAASSVSVSIEDSARTYLLEAYCTSFGVRDAEKAMQRIVSSKLLEQVGKENSTIVNISKDDVRRCLGEEPIPRGNFPEDGNQPGISKALAVSNGNMGSTFAIETVLVDGDETLEMTGLPKESATDSVKIAVTYIKKMFPELLKGKHIHVHFGEGSVPKDGPSAGVALFMSIFSAAIEKPLKIKADYDVAYTGEISLTGGVFAVGGVYEKLQAACDSGCSIVFVPAQNYEHLDKSKLGQYSCEVVPVTHITQKAKDRKSVV
;
A
#
# COMPACT_ATOMS: atom_id res chain seq x y z
N THR A 1 13.59 -42.66 29.98
CA THR A 1 12.21 -42.91 29.44
C THR A 1 11.89 -42.07 28.22
N VAL A 2 12.44 -40.84 28.07
CA VAL A 2 12.23 -40.01 26.87
C VAL A 2 13.04 -40.59 25.69
N GLY A 3 14.29 -41.00 25.88
CA GLY A 3 15.13 -41.61 24.85
C GLY A 3 14.58 -42.92 24.28
N MET A 4 13.91 -43.77 25.09
CA MET A 4 13.28 -45.00 24.59
C MET A 4 12.07 -44.77 23.71
N ILE A 5 11.34 -43.66 23.89
CA ILE A 5 10.21 -43.30 23.06
C ILE A 5 10.70 -42.77 21.71
N ASP A 6 11.77 -41.99 21.69
CA ASP A 6 12.42 -41.52 20.47
C ASP A 6 13.00 -42.65 19.62
N ASP A 7 13.58 -43.68 20.25
CA ASP A 7 14.11 -44.87 19.55
C ASP A 7 13.03 -45.71 18.88
N ILE A 8 11.80 -45.72 19.41
CA ILE A 8 10.65 -46.46 18.81
C ILE A 8 9.93 -45.60 17.76
N LEU A 9 9.74 -44.32 18.00
CA LEU A 9 9.01 -43.42 17.09
C LEU A 9 9.83 -43.02 15.85
N SER A 10 11.15 -42.89 16.01
CA SER A 10 12.06 -42.47 14.93
C SER A 10 12.05 -43.40 13.69
N PRO A 11 12.09 -44.74 13.80
CA PRO A 11 11.93 -45.64 12.62
C PRO A 11 10.57 -45.54 11.95
N LEU A 12 9.48 -45.43 12.73
CA LEU A 12 8.12 -45.29 12.23
C LEU A 12 7.90 -44.00 11.45
N VAL A 13 8.40 -42.86 12.01
CA VAL A 13 8.33 -41.56 11.34
C VAL A 13 9.09 -41.61 10.00
N ARG A 14 10.26 -42.22 9.98
CA ARG A 14 11.10 -42.37 8.78
C ARG A 14 10.48 -43.25 7.72
N GLU A 15 9.89 -44.36 8.12
CA GLU A 15 9.16 -45.27 7.20
C GLU A 15 7.97 -44.52 6.57
N THR A 16 7.28 -43.72 7.38
CA THR A 16 6.19 -42.83 6.93
C THR A 16 6.69 -41.80 5.92
N GLN A 17 7.84 -41.14 6.17
CA GLN A 17 8.45 -40.17 5.26
C GLN A 17 8.90 -40.80 3.93
N ALA A 18 9.47 -42.00 3.97
CA ALA A 18 9.86 -42.75 2.76
C ALA A 18 8.65 -43.18 1.94
N ILE A 19 7.59 -43.66 2.59
CA ILE A 19 6.33 -44.03 1.94
C ILE A 19 5.69 -42.78 1.31
N PHE A 20 5.65 -41.66 2.06
CA PHE A 20 5.14 -40.38 1.57
C PHE A 20 5.91 -39.93 0.32
N PHE A 21 7.24 -39.92 0.36
CA PHE A 21 8.07 -39.55 -0.79
C PHE A 21 7.82 -40.42 -1.99
N ASN A 22 7.74 -41.77 -1.83
CA ASN A 22 7.53 -42.69 -2.92
C ASN A 22 6.15 -42.50 -3.58
N ARG A 23 5.12 -42.16 -2.79
CA ARG A 23 3.77 -41.86 -3.29
C ARG A 23 3.73 -40.59 -4.14
N HIS A 24 4.48 -39.57 -3.77
CA HIS A 24 4.50 -38.26 -4.40
C HIS A 24 5.77 -38.00 -5.23
N ARG A 25 6.47 -39.06 -5.68
CA ARG A 25 7.79 -38.94 -6.33
C ARG A 25 7.78 -38.04 -7.55
N GLU A 26 6.72 -38.03 -8.33
CA GLU A 26 6.57 -37.27 -9.56
C GLU A 26 6.31 -35.76 -9.30
N GLU A 27 5.95 -35.40 -8.09
CA GLU A 27 5.73 -34.01 -7.67
C GLU A 27 7.04 -33.28 -7.31
N TYR A 28 8.18 -33.97 -7.29
CA TYR A 28 9.47 -33.38 -6.97
C TYR A 28 10.34 -33.22 -8.21
N SER A 29 11.06 -32.10 -8.30
CA SER A 29 12.14 -31.96 -9.28
C SER A 29 13.18 -33.08 -9.11
N GLU A 30 13.92 -33.38 -10.17
CA GLU A 30 14.93 -34.45 -10.12
C GLU A 30 16.01 -34.17 -9.06
N ALA A 31 16.43 -32.89 -8.95
CA ALA A 31 17.41 -32.44 -7.97
C ALA A 31 16.93 -32.65 -6.53
N VAL A 32 15.73 -32.19 -6.21
CA VAL A 32 15.14 -32.36 -4.86
C VAL A 32 14.93 -33.83 -4.54
N ALA A 33 14.43 -34.61 -5.46
CA ALA A 33 14.20 -36.03 -5.23
C ALA A 33 15.49 -36.85 -5.02
N LYS A 34 16.58 -36.49 -5.72
CA LYS A 34 17.90 -37.11 -5.50
C LYS A 34 18.39 -36.79 -4.08
N GLU A 35 18.20 -35.56 -3.62
CA GLU A 35 18.64 -35.16 -2.30
C GLU A 35 17.79 -35.79 -1.18
N ILE A 36 16.47 -35.93 -1.36
CA ILE A 36 15.60 -36.67 -0.44
C ILE A 36 16.08 -38.11 -0.30
N LYS A 37 16.38 -38.81 -1.42
CA LYS A 37 16.92 -40.17 -1.38
C LYS A 37 18.24 -40.26 -0.63
N ARG A 38 19.14 -39.26 -0.83
CA ARG A 38 20.41 -39.16 -0.11
C ARG A 38 20.17 -39.05 1.40
N CYS A 39 19.35 -38.09 1.84
CA CYS A 39 19.02 -37.90 3.25
C CYS A 39 18.41 -39.16 3.88
N LEU A 40 17.48 -39.84 3.19
CA LEU A 40 16.87 -41.08 3.67
C LEU A 40 17.89 -42.21 3.81
N SER A 41 18.91 -42.31 2.93
CA SER A 41 19.97 -43.31 3.01
C SER A 41 20.96 -43.04 4.14
N GLU A 42 21.36 -41.78 4.33
CA GLU A 42 22.29 -41.36 5.39
C GLU A 42 21.70 -41.56 6.78
N ILE A 43 20.41 -41.25 6.98
CA ILE A 43 19.69 -41.49 8.23
C ILE A 43 19.62 -43.03 8.54
N LYS A 44 19.55 -43.88 7.49
CA LYS A 44 19.58 -45.36 7.69
C LYS A 44 20.93 -45.89 8.12
N GLY A 45 22.01 -45.31 7.61
CA GLY A 45 23.39 -45.79 7.91
C GLY A 45 23.86 -45.51 9.34
N ASN A 46 23.37 -44.45 9.97
CA ASN A 46 23.86 -43.97 11.29
C ASN A 46 23.23 -44.66 12.51
N THR A 47 22.21 -45.49 12.34
CA THR A 47 21.58 -46.22 13.46
C THR A 47 22.50 -47.25 14.11
N ASN A 48 23.67 -47.60 13.50
CA ASN A 48 24.63 -48.57 14.02
C ASN A 48 25.86 -47.96 14.75
N ASN A 49 26.06 -46.63 14.67
CA ASN A 49 27.20 -45.98 15.33
C ASN A 49 26.68 -44.80 16.16
N GLY A 50 26.53 -44.99 17.45
CA GLY A 50 25.92 -44.05 18.41
C GLY A 50 26.70 -42.74 18.69
N SER A 51 27.28 -42.07 17.70
CA SER A 51 28.18 -40.94 17.92
C SER A 51 27.79 -39.59 17.31
N ASP A 52 26.65 -39.42 16.60
CA ASP A 52 26.35 -38.14 15.97
C ASP A 52 24.84 -37.74 16.00
N ALA A 53 24.30 -37.71 17.23
CA ALA A 53 22.89 -37.34 17.44
C ALA A 53 22.53 -35.95 16.88
N PHE A 54 23.48 -34.99 16.93
CA PHE A 54 23.29 -33.64 16.43
C PHE A 54 23.24 -33.58 14.88
N GLY A 55 24.09 -34.38 14.23
CA GLY A 55 24.09 -34.49 12.75
C GLY A 55 22.82 -35.13 12.22
N ASP A 56 22.27 -36.11 12.93
CA ASP A 56 21.03 -36.81 12.53
C ASP A 56 19.79 -35.93 12.69
N ASP A 57 19.72 -35.13 13.75
CA ASP A 57 18.58 -34.19 13.93
C ASP A 57 18.55 -33.16 12.80
N LYS A 58 19.71 -32.64 12.42
CA LYS A 58 19.84 -31.69 11.31
C LYS A 58 19.47 -32.29 9.94
N ARG A 59 19.86 -33.56 9.70
CA ARG A 59 19.46 -34.29 8.48
C ARG A 59 17.96 -34.53 8.43
N ARG A 60 17.34 -34.85 9.55
CA ARG A 60 15.89 -35.00 9.68
C ARG A 60 15.17 -33.69 9.40
N GLN A 61 15.65 -32.61 10.00
CA GLN A 61 15.11 -31.27 9.74
C GLN A 61 15.21 -30.90 8.26
N ARG A 62 16.37 -31.13 7.62
CA ARG A 62 16.57 -30.88 6.19
C ARG A 62 15.64 -31.74 5.33
N LEU A 63 15.51 -33.03 5.63
CA LEU A 63 14.57 -33.91 4.94
C LEU A 63 13.14 -33.41 5.03
N ASP A 64 12.72 -32.93 6.18
CA ASP A 64 11.38 -32.42 6.42
C ASP A 64 11.07 -31.16 5.61
N TYR A 65 12.04 -30.26 5.41
CA TYR A 65 11.92 -29.14 4.49
C TYR A 65 11.90 -29.58 3.02
N LEU A 66 12.75 -30.53 2.62
CA LEU A 66 12.80 -31.06 1.26
C LEU A 66 11.47 -31.72 0.87
N LEU A 67 10.85 -32.47 1.79
CA LEU A 67 9.53 -33.10 1.56
C LEU A 67 8.42 -32.08 1.36
N SER A 68 8.57 -30.85 1.79
CA SER A 68 7.62 -29.77 1.55
C SER A 68 7.81 -29.08 0.19
N CYS A 69 8.99 -29.26 -0.46
CA CYS A 69 9.28 -28.71 -1.79
C CYS A 69 8.66 -29.52 -2.93
N ARG A 70 7.41 -29.93 -2.78
CA ARG A 70 6.65 -30.66 -3.81
C ARG A 70 5.80 -29.70 -4.65
N SER A 71 5.79 -29.93 -5.95
CA SER A 71 4.90 -29.26 -6.88
C SER A 71 3.67 -30.13 -7.06
N GLU A 72 2.54 -29.76 -6.47
CA GLU A 72 1.29 -30.47 -6.76
C GLU A 72 0.99 -30.33 -8.25
N ILE A 73 0.71 -31.47 -8.91
CA ILE A 73 0.42 -31.51 -10.34
C ILE A 73 -0.88 -30.74 -10.57
N GLY A 74 -0.90 -29.84 -11.53
CA GLY A 74 -2.13 -29.50 -12.20
C GLY A 74 -2.71 -28.11 -12.08
N VAL A 75 -2.00 -27.05 -11.68
CA VAL A 75 -2.70 -25.76 -11.47
C VAL A 75 -2.91 -24.93 -12.73
N PHE A 76 -2.00 -24.96 -13.69
CA PHE A 76 -2.21 -24.38 -15.03
C PHE A 76 -2.63 -25.43 -16.07
N GLN A 77 -2.83 -26.69 -15.66
CA GLN A 77 -3.35 -27.76 -16.51
C GLN A 77 -4.83 -28.03 -16.27
N ASP A 78 -5.36 -27.65 -15.09
CA ASP A 78 -6.80 -27.62 -14.84
C ASP A 78 -7.37 -26.33 -15.46
N GLU A 79 -8.52 -26.42 -16.10
CA GLU A 79 -9.19 -25.33 -16.78
C GLU A 79 -9.37 -24.13 -15.83
N PHE A 80 -8.51 -23.10 -15.96
CA PHE A 80 -8.73 -21.83 -15.28
C PHE A 80 -9.95 -21.16 -15.91
N ASP A 81 -11.03 -21.07 -15.16
CA ASP A 81 -12.22 -20.32 -15.55
C ASP A 81 -12.14 -18.87 -15.06
N PRO A 82 -11.90 -17.89 -15.97
CA PRO A 82 -11.78 -16.50 -15.60
C PRO A 82 -13.10 -15.91 -15.05
N ILE A 83 -14.26 -16.48 -15.42
CA ILE A 83 -15.56 -15.99 -14.93
C ILE A 83 -15.71 -16.39 -13.46
N VAL A 84 -15.55 -17.69 -13.16
CA VAL A 84 -15.61 -18.21 -11.78
C VAL A 84 -14.57 -17.55 -10.87
N PHE A 85 -13.37 -17.31 -11.39
CA PHE A 85 -12.33 -16.61 -10.63
C PHE A 85 -12.73 -15.17 -10.29
N SER A 86 -13.25 -14.43 -11.27
CA SER A 86 -13.72 -13.06 -11.09
C SER A 86 -14.90 -12.99 -10.11
N GLU A 87 -15.88 -13.89 -10.23
CA GLU A 87 -17.03 -13.95 -9.32
C GLU A 87 -16.60 -14.19 -7.87
N LYS A 88 -15.73 -15.18 -7.62
CA LYS A 88 -15.19 -15.44 -6.27
C LYS A 88 -14.46 -14.24 -5.68
N LEU A 89 -13.77 -13.45 -6.50
CA LEU A 89 -13.11 -12.23 -6.02
C LEU A 89 -14.14 -11.15 -5.67
N HIS A 90 -15.18 -10.96 -6.46
CA HIS A 90 -16.25 -9.99 -6.17
C HIS A 90 -17.05 -10.32 -4.91
N GLU A 91 -17.18 -11.61 -4.55
CA GLU A 91 -17.82 -12.02 -3.31
C GLU A 91 -17.12 -11.48 -2.04
N ASN A 92 -15.79 -11.28 -2.11
CA ASN A 92 -14.96 -10.96 -0.95
C ASN A 92 -14.26 -9.60 -1.02
N LEU A 93 -14.26 -8.94 -2.19
CA LEU A 93 -13.57 -7.67 -2.42
C LEU A 93 -14.58 -6.62 -2.92
N TYR A 94 -14.81 -5.60 -2.11
CA TYR A 94 -15.71 -4.50 -2.47
C TYR A 94 -14.94 -3.37 -3.17
N GLY A 95 -15.54 -2.79 -4.23
CA GLY A 95 -14.98 -1.60 -4.91
C GLY A 95 -13.64 -1.81 -5.64
N MET A 96 -13.27 -3.08 -5.91
CA MET A 96 -11.98 -3.45 -6.51
C MET A 96 -12.07 -3.93 -7.96
N ASP A 97 -13.09 -3.52 -8.72
CA ASP A 97 -13.38 -4.00 -10.09
C ASP A 97 -12.17 -3.94 -11.02
N ARG A 98 -11.40 -2.83 -10.95
CA ARG A 98 -10.19 -2.66 -11.76
C ARG A 98 -9.12 -3.68 -11.39
N VAL A 99 -8.89 -3.90 -10.10
CA VAL A 99 -7.89 -4.86 -9.61
C VAL A 99 -8.29 -6.28 -9.97
N ILE A 100 -9.57 -6.62 -9.81
CA ILE A 100 -10.14 -7.93 -10.17
C ILE A 100 -9.99 -8.18 -11.67
N LYS A 101 -10.32 -7.20 -12.50
CA LYS A 101 -10.17 -7.29 -13.96
C LYS A 101 -8.72 -7.53 -14.38
N GLU A 102 -7.78 -6.75 -13.84
CA GLU A 102 -6.36 -6.89 -14.17
C GLU A 102 -5.79 -8.24 -13.68
N ALA A 103 -6.15 -8.68 -12.47
CA ALA A 103 -5.76 -9.98 -11.96
C ALA A 103 -6.35 -11.13 -12.80
N THR A 104 -7.62 -11.03 -13.20
CA THR A 104 -8.27 -12.03 -14.05
C THR A 104 -7.59 -12.10 -15.41
N LEU A 105 -7.30 -10.97 -16.04
CA LEU A 105 -6.58 -10.92 -17.32
C LEU A 105 -5.19 -11.55 -17.20
N PHE A 106 -4.45 -11.21 -16.14
CA PHE A 106 -3.11 -11.74 -15.89
C PHE A 106 -3.11 -13.28 -15.79
N TYR A 107 -3.97 -13.84 -14.93
CA TYR A 107 -4.00 -15.29 -14.71
C TYR A 107 -4.64 -16.06 -15.86
N HIS A 108 -5.60 -15.47 -16.57
CA HIS A 108 -6.13 -16.06 -17.80
C HIS A 108 -5.05 -16.18 -18.87
N THR A 109 -4.24 -15.14 -19.05
CA THR A 109 -3.12 -15.15 -19.99
C THR A 109 -2.09 -16.22 -19.60
N ALA A 110 -1.73 -16.27 -18.32
CA ALA A 110 -0.81 -17.29 -17.80
C ALA A 110 -1.34 -18.72 -18.00
N SER A 111 -2.63 -18.94 -17.81
CA SER A 111 -3.28 -20.24 -18.06
C SER A 111 -3.21 -20.65 -19.52
N LEU A 112 -3.49 -19.73 -20.45
CA LEU A 112 -3.39 -20.00 -21.89
C LEU A 112 -1.96 -20.34 -22.33
N GLN A 113 -0.95 -19.76 -21.68
CA GLN A 113 0.46 -20.03 -21.95
C GLN A 113 0.99 -21.29 -21.21
N GLY A 114 0.22 -21.85 -20.29
CA GLY A 114 0.61 -23.00 -19.46
C GLY A 114 1.72 -22.71 -18.43
N THR A 115 2.09 -21.43 -18.25
CA THR A 115 3.16 -21.00 -17.34
C THR A 115 3.03 -19.53 -17.00
N ILE A 116 3.49 -19.13 -15.82
CA ILE A 116 3.72 -17.73 -15.45
C ILE A 116 5.10 -17.37 -15.96
N LEU A 117 5.20 -17.01 -17.25
CA LEU A 117 6.47 -16.63 -17.86
C LEU A 117 6.82 -15.18 -17.54
N ASN A 118 7.96 -14.98 -16.87
CA ASN A 118 8.74 -13.73 -16.78
C ASN A 118 8.02 -12.48 -16.26
N SER A 119 6.81 -12.59 -15.73
CA SER A 119 6.08 -11.47 -15.15
C SER A 119 5.31 -11.92 -13.92
N ASN A 120 5.47 -11.19 -12.83
CA ASN A 120 4.71 -11.40 -11.61
C ASN A 120 3.76 -10.21 -11.41
N LEU A 121 2.75 -10.35 -10.56
CA LEU A 121 1.83 -9.26 -10.26
C LEU A 121 2.34 -8.41 -9.10
N ALA A 122 2.25 -7.09 -9.22
CA ALA A 122 2.51 -6.17 -8.12
C ALA A 122 1.29 -5.28 -7.84
N LEU A 123 0.87 -5.22 -6.59
CA LEU A 123 -0.19 -4.34 -6.11
C LEU A 123 0.44 -3.11 -5.47
N CYS A 124 0.24 -1.94 -6.09
CA CYS A 124 0.76 -0.67 -5.59
C CYS A 124 -0.39 0.21 -5.11
N GLY A 125 -0.25 0.80 -3.92
CA GLY A 125 -1.25 1.72 -3.39
C GLY A 125 -1.03 2.04 -1.92
N GLY A 126 -1.80 2.95 -1.37
CA GLY A 126 -1.66 3.48 -0.02
C GLY A 126 -1.71 2.44 1.10
N PHE A 127 -1.44 2.90 2.32
CA PHE A 127 -1.55 2.05 3.51
C PHE A 127 -3.02 1.73 3.83
N GLY A 128 -3.29 0.50 4.25
CA GLY A 128 -4.59 0.10 4.79
C GLY A 128 -5.70 -0.14 3.76
N ILE A 129 -5.42 -0.07 2.45
CA ILE A 129 -6.39 -0.31 1.37
C ILE A 129 -6.69 -1.79 1.09
N GLY A 130 -6.13 -2.71 1.87
CA GLY A 130 -6.47 -4.13 1.75
C GLY A 130 -5.58 -4.96 0.82
N LYS A 131 -4.40 -4.50 0.39
CA LYS A 131 -3.48 -5.26 -0.50
C LYS A 131 -3.28 -6.71 -0.07
N THR A 132 -3.02 -6.96 1.21
CA THR A 132 -2.86 -8.32 1.73
C THR A 132 -4.16 -9.14 1.63
N THR A 133 -5.31 -8.51 1.84
CA THR A 133 -6.62 -9.14 1.67
C THR A 133 -6.85 -9.54 0.21
N ILE A 134 -6.50 -8.66 -0.73
CA ILE A 134 -6.59 -8.95 -2.18
C ILE A 134 -5.74 -10.18 -2.53
N VAL A 135 -4.46 -10.21 -2.13
CA VAL A 135 -3.57 -11.35 -2.42
C VAL A 135 -4.10 -12.65 -1.82
N LYS A 136 -4.63 -12.59 -0.59
CA LYS A 136 -5.22 -13.75 0.07
C LYS A 136 -6.44 -14.27 -0.68
N ASN A 137 -7.35 -13.39 -1.12
CA ASN A 137 -8.52 -13.77 -1.90
C ASN A 137 -8.15 -14.32 -3.29
N ILE A 138 -7.11 -13.78 -3.94
CA ILE A 138 -6.57 -14.35 -5.17
C ILE A 138 -6.10 -15.79 -4.93
N ALA A 139 -5.34 -16.05 -3.86
CA ALA A 139 -4.89 -17.40 -3.53
C ALA A 139 -6.07 -18.34 -3.28
N GLU A 140 -7.06 -17.91 -2.50
CA GLU A 140 -8.28 -18.72 -2.21
C GLU A 140 -9.10 -18.99 -3.48
N ALA A 141 -9.30 -17.99 -4.34
CA ALA A 141 -10.04 -18.15 -5.60
C ALA A 141 -9.38 -19.14 -6.55
N MET A 142 -8.04 -19.22 -6.55
CA MET A 142 -7.25 -20.15 -7.35
C MET A 142 -7.06 -21.53 -6.70
N GLY A 143 -7.45 -21.70 -5.44
CA GLY A 143 -7.21 -22.94 -4.69
C GLY A 143 -5.73 -23.16 -4.34
N TYR A 144 -4.97 -22.08 -4.12
CA TYR A 144 -3.58 -22.07 -3.69
C TYR A 144 -3.45 -21.84 -2.19
N ASN A 145 -2.36 -22.33 -1.61
CA ASN A 145 -1.96 -21.91 -0.28
C ASN A 145 -1.48 -20.45 -0.30
N PHE A 146 -1.55 -19.77 0.84
CA PHE A 146 -1.11 -18.40 0.98
C PHE A 146 0.01 -18.27 2.01
N VAL A 147 1.12 -17.63 1.61
CA VAL A 147 2.24 -17.31 2.50
C VAL A 147 2.64 -15.86 2.32
N LYS A 148 2.67 -15.12 3.42
CA LYS A 148 3.16 -13.74 3.46
C LYS A 148 4.61 -13.70 3.92
N ILE A 149 5.47 -13.04 3.14
CA ILE A 149 6.88 -12.80 3.45
C ILE A 149 7.09 -11.29 3.49
N SER A 150 7.32 -10.75 4.69
CA SER A 150 7.68 -9.34 4.84
C SER A 150 9.13 -9.14 4.44
N LEU A 151 9.35 -8.24 3.48
CA LEU A 151 10.69 -7.84 3.01
C LEU A 151 11.24 -6.67 3.82
N ASN A 152 10.38 -5.95 4.54
CA ASN A 152 10.79 -4.88 5.44
C ASN A 152 11.58 -5.44 6.64
N GLY A 153 12.72 -4.82 6.94
CA GLY A 153 13.59 -5.23 8.04
C GLY A 153 14.48 -6.44 7.73
N ILE A 154 14.54 -6.89 6.47
CA ILE A 154 15.54 -7.86 6.03
C ILE A 154 16.83 -7.10 5.70
N ASP A 155 17.84 -7.32 6.52
CA ASP A 155 19.14 -6.65 6.40
C ASP A 155 20.20 -7.52 5.74
N ASP A 156 20.02 -8.84 5.74
CA ASP A 156 20.98 -9.82 5.27
C ASP A 156 20.34 -10.79 4.26
N VAL A 157 21.01 -11.01 3.15
CA VAL A 157 20.63 -11.98 2.09
C VAL A 157 20.37 -13.39 2.68
N ARG A 158 21.11 -13.75 3.73
CA ARG A 158 20.98 -15.03 4.42
C ARG A 158 19.61 -15.24 5.08
N GLU A 159 18.90 -14.16 5.41
CA GLU A 159 17.53 -14.30 5.91
C GLU A 159 16.58 -14.84 4.83
N LEU A 160 16.81 -14.52 3.54
CA LEU A 160 16.05 -15.08 2.44
C LEU A 160 16.57 -16.45 2.00
N ARG A 161 17.90 -16.59 1.85
CA ARG A 161 18.56 -17.79 1.31
C ARG A 161 18.95 -18.84 2.35
N GLY A 162 18.81 -18.56 3.64
CA GLY A 162 19.26 -19.45 4.70
C GLY A 162 20.78 -19.43 4.93
N PHE A 163 21.20 -20.16 5.95
CA PHE A 163 22.59 -20.38 6.32
C PHE A 163 23.03 -21.77 5.90
N SER A 164 24.26 -21.89 5.38
CA SER A 164 24.81 -23.20 4.98
C SER A 164 24.65 -24.23 6.11
N SER A 165 24.20 -25.42 5.74
CA SER A 165 23.97 -26.53 6.68
C SER A 165 25.22 -27.00 7.45
N THR A 166 26.41 -26.53 7.08
CA THR A 166 27.68 -26.85 7.77
C THR A 166 27.88 -26.13 9.10
N TYR A 167 27.15 -25.02 9.32
CA TYR A 167 27.30 -24.23 10.55
C TYR A 167 26.36 -24.72 11.67
N VAL A 168 26.81 -24.63 12.92
CA VAL A 168 25.96 -24.85 14.09
C VAL A 168 24.91 -23.75 14.17
N GLY A 169 23.64 -24.14 14.36
CA GLY A 169 22.53 -23.18 14.38
C GLY A 169 22.07 -22.69 12.99
N SER A 170 22.51 -23.35 11.90
CA SER A 170 22.02 -23.03 10.56
C SER A 170 20.53 -23.32 10.41
N GLU A 171 19.83 -22.43 9.72
CA GLU A 171 18.40 -22.52 9.43
C GLU A 171 18.13 -22.18 7.97
N PRO A 172 17.05 -22.72 7.36
CA PRO A 172 16.62 -22.33 6.03
C PRO A 172 16.13 -20.89 6.00
N GLY A 173 16.15 -20.29 4.82
CA GLY A 173 15.66 -18.95 4.59
C GLY A 173 14.14 -18.82 4.73
N ARG A 174 13.66 -17.58 4.77
CA ARG A 174 12.23 -17.26 4.92
C ARG A 174 11.36 -17.89 3.83
N ILE A 175 11.90 -18.03 2.61
CA ILE A 175 11.20 -18.63 1.47
C ILE A 175 10.91 -20.11 1.76
N VAL A 176 11.93 -20.87 2.10
CA VAL A 176 11.81 -22.31 2.42
C VAL A 176 10.98 -22.56 3.68
N LYS A 177 11.12 -21.72 4.70
CA LYS A 177 10.22 -21.74 5.87
C LYS A 177 8.76 -21.51 5.47
N GLY A 178 8.52 -20.63 4.48
CA GLY A 178 7.20 -20.40 3.89
C GLY A 178 6.64 -21.63 3.20
N ILE A 179 7.45 -22.32 2.36
CA ILE A 179 7.05 -23.58 1.71
C ILE A 179 6.69 -24.64 2.76
N LYS A 180 7.49 -24.77 3.81
CA LYS A 180 7.22 -25.71 4.89
C LYS A 180 5.87 -25.45 5.56
N LYS A 181 5.56 -24.18 5.82
CA LYS A 181 4.27 -23.77 6.39
C LYS A 181 3.10 -24.07 5.46
N ALA A 182 3.28 -23.91 4.15
CA ALA A 182 2.28 -24.17 3.13
C ALA A 182 2.11 -25.68 2.83
N GLY A 183 3.18 -26.45 2.97
CA GLY A 183 3.20 -27.90 2.68
C GLY A 183 3.44 -28.26 1.21
N SER A 184 3.41 -27.29 0.30
CA SER A 184 3.70 -27.48 -1.13
C SER A 184 4.10 -26.18 -1.82
N LEU A 185 4.62 -26.29 -3.06
CA LEU A 185 4.90 -25.15 -3.94
C LEU A 185 3.65 -24.59 -4.62
N LYS A 186 2.49 -25.24 -4.51
CA LYS A 186 1.19 -24.70 -4.93
C LYS A 186 0.77 -23.56 -3.99
N THR A 187 1.53 -22.48 -4.02
CA THR A 187 1.46 -21.40 -3.03
C THR A 187 1.58 -20.06 -3.69
N VAL A 188 0.72 -19.12 -3.28
CA VAL A 188 0.90 -17.69 -3.55
C VAL A 188 1.77 -17.10 -2.46
N PHE A 189 2.96 -16.63 -2.82
CA PHE A 189 3.87 -15.91 -1.95
C PHE A 189 3.63 -14.41 -2.10
N GLN A 190 3.11 -13.77 -1.05
CA GLN A 190 3.06 -12.32 -0.98
C GLN A 190 4.43 -11.79 -0.55
N LEU A 191 5.09 -11.05 -1.44
CA LEU A 191 6.31 -10.29 -1.15
C LEU A 191 5.90 -8.90 -0.66
N ASP A 192 5.72 -8.78 0.67
CA ASP A 192 5.14 -7.59 1.28
C ASP A 192 6.18 -6.50 1.51
N GLU A 193 5.82 -5.24 1.19
CA GLU A 193 6.67 -4.05 1.31
C GLU A 193 7.98 -4.16 0.49
N ILE A 194 7.87 -4.57 -0.79
CA ILE A 194 9.02 -4.70 -1.71
C ILE A 194 9.73 -3.36 -1.94
N ASP A 195 9.06 -2.24 -1.73
CA ASP A 195 9.60 -0.88 -1.79
C ASP A 195 10.56 -0.55 -0.62
N LYS A 196 10.65 -1.43 0.38
CA LYS A 196 11.56 -1.28 1.55
C LYS A 196 12.75 -2.23 1.50
N ILE A 197 12.90 -3.03 0.43
CA ILE A 197 14.01 -3.97 0.29
C ILE A 197 15.34 -3.24 0.09
N LYS A 198 16.38 -3.72 0.77
CA LYS A 198 17.74 -3.21 0.58
C LYS A 198 18.36 -3.71 -0.73
N PRO A 199 19.22 -2.92 -1.40
CA PRO A 199 19.85 -3.31 -2.67
C PRO A 199 20.61 -4.63 -2.59
N GLU A 200 21.24 -4.93 -1.47
CA GLU A 200 22.02 -6.16 -1.25
C GLU A 200 21.12 -7.40 -1.25
N VAL A 201 19.91 -7.26 -0.74
CA VAL A 201 18.92 -8.34 -0.65
C VAL A 201 18.16 -8.50 -1.97
N ALA A 202 18.10 -7.44 -2.77
CA ALA A 202 17.40 -7.42 -4.06
C ALA A 202 17.91 -8.50 -5.03
N THR A 203 19.22 -8.79 -5.05
CA THR A 203 19.81 -9.82 -5.91
C THR A 203 19.24 -11.21 -5.62
N ALA A 204 19.09 -11.57 -4.34
CA ALA A 204 18.52 -12.86 -3.99
C ALA A 204 17.04 -12.98 -4.37
N LEU A 205 16.33 -11.84 -4.38
CA LEU A 205 14.95 -11.78 -4.84
C LEU A 205 14.85 -11.96 -6.35
N LEU A 206 15.81 -11.46 -7.14
CA LEU A 206 15.85 -11.66 -8.59
C LEU A 206 15.96 -13.14 -8.94
N ASP A 207 16.88 -13.88 -8.30
CA ASP A 207 17.02 -15.31 -8.54
C ASP A 207 15.73 -16.08 -8.22
N LEU A 208 15.00 -15.66 -7.19
CA LEU A 208 13.70 -16.24 -6.84
C LEU A 208 12.65 -15.98 -7.93
N LEU A 209 12.58 -14.75 -8.43
CA LEU A 209 11.63 -14.34 -9.47
C LEU A 209 11.96 -14.96 -10.84
N ASP A 210 13.22 -15.26 -11.08
CA ASP A 210 13.70 -15.96 -12.29
C ASP A 210 13.63 -17.50 -12.13
N HIS A 211 13.05 -18.02 -11.04
CA HIS A 211 12.87 -19.45 -10.69
C HIS A 211 14.18 -20.23 -10.49
N GLU A 212 15.31 -19.57 -10.35
CA GLU A 212 16.65 -20.17 -10.16
C GLU A 212 17.13 -20.15 -8.71
N PHE A 213 16.22 -20.16 -7.76
CA PHE A 213 16.53 -19.97 -6.35
C PHE A 213 17.11 -21.22 -5.70
N THR A 214 18.26 -21.06 -5.05
CA THR A 214 18.88 -22.09 -4.21
C THR A 214 18.98 -21.59 -2.77
N ASP A 215 18.37 -22.33 -1.83
CA ASP A 215 18.51 -22.08 -0.41
C ASP A 215 19.79 -22.71 0.10
N SER A 216 20.59 -21.96 0.88
CA SER A 216 21.91 -22.39 1.34
C SER A 216 21.84 -23.53 2.38
N PHE A 217 20.70 -23.68 3.07
CA PHE A 217 20.48 -24.79 4.00
C PHE A 217 20.09 -26.07 3.26
N LEU A 218 19.24 -25.96 2.23
CA LEU A 218 18.85 -27.10 1.41
C LEU A 218 19.96 -27.52 0.44
N ASP A 219 20.80 -26.57 0.02
CA ASP A 219 21.92 -26.80 -0.92
C ASP A 219 21.50 -27.58 -2.17
N VAL A 220 20.30 -27.26 -2.68
CA VAL A 220 19.70 -27.87 -3.87
C VAL A 220 18.76 -26.83 -4.51
N PRO A 221 18.76 -26.69 -5.84
CA PRO A 221 17.83 -25.79 -6.52
C PRO A 221 16.38 -26.31 -6.34
N VAL A 222 15.50 -25.37 -5.97
CA VAL A 222 14.06 -25.62 -5.86
C VAL A 222 13.38 -24.96 -7.06
N ASP A 223 12.58 -25.75 -7.77
CA ASP A 223 11.81 -25.27 -8.92
C ASP A 223 10.54 -24.55 -8.47
N PHE A 224 10.53 -23.22 -8.60
CA PHE A 224 9.40 -22.36 -8.27
C PHE A 224 8.44 -22.09 -9.44
N SER A 225 8.57 -22.80 -10.56
CA SER A 225 7.73 -22.58 -11.76
C SER A 225 6.22 -22.77 -11.51
N LYS A 226 5.85 -23.43 -10.40
CA LYS A 226 4.45 -23.63 -9.97
C LYS A 226 4.01 -22.69 -8.86
N ALA A 227 4.92 -21.93 -8.28
CA ALA A 227 4.61 -20.94 -7.27
C ALA A 227 4.22 -19.62 -7.93
N ILE A 228 3.39 -18.84 -7.25
CA ILE A 228 2.96 -17.51 -7.68
C ILE A 228 3.54 -16.47 -6.74
N PHE A 229 4.17 -15.45 -7.30
CA PHE A 229 4.67 -14.32 -6.53
C PHE A 229 3.83 -13.09 -6.78
N ILE A 230 3.32 -12.48 -5.73
CA ILE A 230 2.60 -11.21 -5.78
C ILE A 230 3.30 -10.23 -4.85
N ALA A 231 3.87 -9.16 -5.42
CA ALA A 231 4.47 -8.11 -4.63
C ALA A 231 3.42 -7.10 -4.14
N THR A 232 3.67 -6.49 -2.98
CA THR A 232 2.92 -5.33 -2.53
C THR A 232 3.88 -4.19 -2.22
N ALA A 233 3.52 -2.97 -2.64
CA ALA A 233 4.29 -1.76 -2.40
C ALA A 233 3.36 -0.60 -2.04
N ASN A 234 3.89 0.38 -1.32
CA ASN A 234 3.19 1.64 -1.13
C ASN A 234 3.69 2.67 -2.16
N GLU A 235 4.97 2.62 -2.52
CA GLU A 235 5.62 3.54 -3.45
C GLU A 235 6.44 2.76 -4.49
N TRP A 236 5.83 2.53 -5.67
CA TRP A 236 6.49 1.74 -6.73
C TRP A 236 7.74 2.40 -7.31
N GLY A 237 7.81 3.74 -7.28
CA GLY A 237 8.95 4.51 -7.75
C GLY A 237 10.26 4.23 -7.01
N SER A 238 10.19 3.84 -5.74
CA SER A 238 11.35 3.53 -4.91
C SER A 238 11.92 2.12 -5.15
N VAL A 239 11.17 1.23 -5.83
CA VAL A 239 11.63 -0.10 -6.21
C VAL A 239 12.66 -0.01 -7.32
N SER A 240 13.77 -0.75 -7.23
CA SER A 240 14.82 -0.73 -8.26
C SER A 240 14.28 -1.13 -9.64
N ALA A 241 14.82 -0.50 -10.71
CA ALA A 241 14.37 -0.75 -12.08
C ALA A 241 14.45 -2.24 -12.47
N VAL A 242 15.48 -2.93 -12.02
CA VAL A 242 15.71 -4.36 -12.32
C VAL A 242 14.61 -5.26 -11.73
N ILE A 243 14.13 -4.95 -10.51
CA ILE A 243 13.00 -5.65 -9.90
C ILE A 243 11.70 -5.26 -10.60
N ARG A 244 11.50 -3.96 -10.88
CA ARG A 244 10.27 -3.47 -11.53
C ARG A 244 9.99 -4.15 -12.86
N ASP A 245 11.02 -4.47 -13.63
CA ASP A 245 10.93 -5.12 -14.94
C ASP A 245 10.31 -6.54 -14.88
N ARG A 246 10.28 -7.17 -13.71
CA ARG A 246 9.71 -8.49 -13.49
C ARG A 246 8.26 -8.50 -13.00
N PHE A 247 7.64 -7.32 -12.95
CA PHE A 247 6.29 -7.19 -12.43
C PHE A 247 5.36 -6.40 -13.35
N ILE A 248 4.14 -6.87 -13.47
CA ILE A 248 3.02 -6.09 -13.98
C ILE A 248 2.36 -5.39 -12.79
N VAL A 249 2.32 -4.05 -12.85
CA VAL A 249 1.87 -3.22 -11.74
C VAL A 249 0.38 -2.92 -11.88
N VAL A 250 -0.38 -3.24 -10.84
CA VAL A 250 -1.78 -2.86 -10.69
C VAL A 250 -1.89 -1.85 -9.56
N ASN A 251 -2.34 -0.66 -9.89
CA ASN A 251 -2.62 0.36 -8.89
C ASN A 251 -3.93 0.05 -8.18
N VAL A 252 -3.87 0.04 -6.86
CA VAL A 252 -5.01 -0.16 -5.97
C VAL A 252 -5.40 1.20 -5.43
N ASP A 253 -6.55 1.68 -5.87
CA ASP A 253 -7.08 2.98 -5.47
C ASP A 253 -7.63 2.93 -4.03
N GLY A 254 -7.71 4.09 -3.38
CA GLY A 254 -8.37 4.22 -2.08
C GLY A 254 -9.88 4.10 -2.21
N TYR A 255 -10.55 3.90 -1.09
CA TYR A 255 -12.00 3.81 -1.03
C TYR A 255 -12.64 5.20 -0.90
N SER A 256 -13.76 5.42 -1.59
CA SER A 256 -14.63 6.56 -1.35
C SER A 256 -15.30 6.48 0.04
N ARG A 257 -15.97 7.54 0.48
CA ARG A 257 -16.70 7.52 1.75
C ARG A 257 -17.87 6.53 1.72
N GLU A 258 -18.56 6.48 0.60
CA GLU A 258 -19.67 5.56 0.36
C GLU A 258 -19.16 4.11 0.42
N GLU A 259 -18.09 3.80 -0.31
CA GLU A 259 -17.45 2.48 -0.27
C GLU A 259 -16.99 2.09 1.14
N LYS A 260 -16.42 3.04 1.91
CA LYS A 260 -16.05 2.79 3.30
C LYS A 260 -17.25 2.51 4.19
N ALA A 261 -18.37 3.22 3.97
CA ALA A 261 -19.60 3.00 4.73
C ALA A 261 -20.16 1.58 4.52
N GLU A 262 -20.15 1.11 3.26
CA GLU A 262 -20.53 -0.27 2.92
C GLU A 262 -19.54 -1.28 3.54
N ILE A 263 -18.24 -1.04 3.44
CA ILE A 263 -17.22 -1.92 4.02
C ILE A 263 -17.36 -2.00 5.55
N VAL A 264 -17.71 -0.90 6.22
CA VAL A 264 -17.96 -0.92 7.67
C VAL A 264 -19.13 -1.84 7.99
N SER A 265 -20.23 -1.75 7.25
CA SER A 265 -21.46 -2.52 7.50
C SER A 265 -21.29 -4.00 7.12
N ASP A 266 -20.77 -4.28 5.93
CA ASP A 266 -20.84 -5.62 5.34
C ASP A 266 -19.60 -6.48 5.65
N TYR A 267 -18.47 -5.85 6.04
CA TYR A 267 -17.22 -6.57 6.27
C TYR A 267 -16.63 -6.35 7.67
N ILE A 268 -16.57 -5.10 8.15
CA ILE A 268 -15.93 -4.81 9.44
C ILE A 268 -16.80 -5.27 10.60
N ILE A 269 -18.08 -4.93 10.60
CA ILE A 269 -19.01 -5.35 11.66
C ILE A 269 -19.11 -6.88 11.76
N PRO A 270 -19.38 -7.64 10.66
CA PRO A 270 -19.39 -9.09 10.71
C PRO A 270 -18.06 -9.73 11.11
N LYS A 271 -16.92 -9.10 10.77
CA LYS A 271 -15.60 -9.55 11.21
C LYS A 271 -15.42 -9.39 12.72
N ILE A 272 -15.88 -8.28 13.29
CA ILE A 272 -15.84 -8.01 14.73
C ILE A 272 -16.75 -9.01 15.46
N GLU A 273 -17.99 -9.21 15.00
CA GLU A 273 -18.94 -10.16 15.59
C GLU A 273 -18.38 -11.59 15.60
N ARG A 274 -17.73 -12.03 14.51
CA ARG A 274 -17.04 -13.32 14.46
C ARG A 274 -15.90 -13.43 15.47
N GLY A 275 -15.19 -12.33 15.75
CA GLY A 275 -14.17 -12.27 16.80
C GLY A 275 -14.74 -12.49 18.21
N TYR A 276 -16.03 -12.18 18.42
CA TYR A 276 -16.76 -12.38 19.68
C TYR A 276 -17.78 -13.53 19.62
N ALA A 277 -17.62 -14.48 18.69
CA ALA A 277 -18.58 -15.56 18.45
C ALA A 277 -18.93 -16.37 19.71
N ALA A 278 -17.96 -16.58 20.62
CA ALA A 278 -18.20 -17.26 21.90
C ALA A 278 -19.15 -16.52 22.85
N SER A 279 -19.29 -15.19 22.66
CA SER A 279 -20.13 -14.32 23.48
C SER A 279 -21.42 -13.87 22.78
N SER A 280 -21.66 -14.31 21.53
CA SER A 280 -22.84 -13.97 20.72
C SER A 280 -23.10 -12.46 20.65
N VAL A 281 -22.03 -11.67 20.45
CA VAL A 281 -22.13 -10.21 20.35
C VAL A 281 -22.77 -9.83 19.02
N SER A 282 -23.76 -8.96 19.06
CA SER A 282 -24.39 -8.31 17.90
C SER A 282 -24.09 -6.83 17.91
N VAL A 283 -23.65 -6.29 16.77
CA VAL A 283 -23.22 -4.90 16.62
C VAL A 283 -24.06 -4.20 15.57
N SER A 284 -24.63 -3.05 15.92
CA SER A 284 -25.28 -2.14 14.98
C SER A 284 -24.74 -0.71 15.14
N ILE A 285 -24.73 0.04 14.05
CA ILE A 285 -24.32 1.44 14.03
C ILE A 285 -25.39 2.28 13.33
N GLU A 286 -25.75 3.40 13.92
CA GLU A 286 -26.66 4.36 13.28
C GLU A 286 -25.98 5.02 12.07
N ASP A 287 -26.73 5.31 11.01
CA ASP A 287 -26.19 5.96 9.80
C ASP A 287 -25.49 7.29 10.10
N SER A 288 -26.07 8.08 11.01
CA SER A 288 -25.46 9.34 11.47
C SER A 288 -24.15 9.13 12.21
N ALA A 289 -24.04 8.06 12.99
CA ALA A 289 -22.83 7.69 13.72
C ALA A 289 -21.75 7.16 12.75
N ARG A 290 -22.15 6.36 11.75
CA ARG A 290 -21.24 5.83 10.72
C ARG A 290 -20.66 6.96 9.87
N THR A 291 -21.48 7.87 9.38
CA THR A 291 -21.04 9.06 8.63
C THR A 291 -20.05 9.87 9.47
N TYR A 292 -20.42 10.18 10.71
CA TYR A 292 -19.56 10.95 11.63
C TYR A 292 -18.23 10.24 11.92
N LEU A 293 -18.25 8.92 12.14
CA LEU A 293 -17.04 8.12 12.33
C LEU A 293 -16.09 8.25 11.14
N LEU A 294 -16.62 8.13 9.92
CA LEU A 294 -15.83 8.18 8.69
C LEU A 294 -15.29 9.58 8.40
N GLU A 295 -16.07 10.63 8.67
CA GLU A 295 -15.67 12.01 8.44
C GLU A 295 -14.64 12.51 9.46
N ALA A 296 -14.87 12.24 10.74
CA ALA A 296 -14.04 12.81 11.80
C ALA A 296 -12.80 11.96 12.14
N TYR A 297 -12.88 10.63 12.04
CA TYR A 297 -11.83 9.75 12.55
C TYR A 297 -11.16 8.85 11.51
N CYS A 298 -11.75 8.68 10.32
CA CYS A 298 -11.27 7.74 9.30
C CYS A 298 -10.88 8.45 8.00
N THR A 299 -9.93 9.38 8.10
CA THR A 299 -9.50 10.24 7.00
C THR A 299 -8.50 9.58 6.04
N SER A 300 -7.91 8.42 6.38
CA SER A 300 -7.02 7.69 5.46
C SER A 300 -7.80 7.06 4.30
N PHE A 301 -7.14 6.80 3.16
CA PHE A 301 -7.79 6.15 1.99
C PHE A 301 -8.17 4.69 2.23
N GLY A 302 -7.56 4.06 3.22
CA GLY A 302 -7.85 2.69 3.60
C GLY A 302 -9.00 2.58 4.58
N VAL A 303 -9.26 1.34 4.99
CA VAL A 303 -10.31 0.99 5.98
C VAL A 303 -9.73 0.57 7.33
N ARG A 304 -8.39 0.59 7.47
CA ARG A 304 -7.72 0.16 8.72
C ARG A 304 -8.07 1.07 9.90
N ASP A 305 -8.25 2.37 9.67
CA ASP A 305 -8.64 3.33 10.71
C ASP A 305 -10.06 3.02 11.18
N ALA A 306 -10.99 2.79 10.23
CA ALA A 306 -12.36 2.42 10.51
C ALA A 306 -12.42 1.09 11.30
N GLU A 307 -11.64 0.09 10.90
CA GLU A 307 -11.56 -1.18 11.62
C GLU A 307 -11.07 -1.00 13.07
N LYS A 308 -9.99 -0.24 13.28
CA LYS A 308 -9.46 0.06 14.62
C LYS A 308 -10.44 0.86 15.46
N ALA A 309 -11.08 1.88 14.87
CA ALA A 309 -12.05 2.71 15.54
C ALA A 309 -13.28 1.91 15.96
N MET A 310 -13.85 1.13 15.04
CA MET A 310 -14.98 0.24 15.34
C MET A 310 -14.64 -0.78 16.43
N GLN A 311 -13.47 -1.44 16.34
CA GLN A 311 -13.01 -2.38 17.37
C GLN A 311 -12.92 -1.70 18.75
N ARG A 312 -12.39 -0.47 18.83
CA ARG A 312 -12.29 0.29 20.06
C ARG A 312 -13.66 0.65 20.63
N ILE A 313 -14.59 1.11 19.78
CA ILE A 313 -15.95 1.47 20.21
C ILE A 313 -16.68 0.24 20.77
N VAL A 314 -16.66 -0.88 20.04
CA VAL A 314 -17.33 -2.12 20.47
C VAL A 314 -16.72 -2.62 21.78
N SER A 315 -15.38 -2.67 21.90
CA SER A 315 -14.74 -3.10 23.14
C SER A 315 -15.07 -2.19 24.33
N SER A 316 -15.13 -0.86 24.11
CA SER A 316 -15.50 0.11 25.16
C SER A 316 -16.93 -0.08 25.62
N LYS A 317 -17.87 -0.27 24.68
CA LYS A 317 -19.29 -0.51 25.01
C LYS A 317 -19.53 -1.85 25.73
N LEU A 318 -18.83 -2.90 25.30
CA LEU A 318 -18.89 -4.18 25.99
C LEU A 318 -18.39 -4.08 27.45
N LEU A 319 -17.32 -3.30 27.67
CA LEU A 319 -16.80 -3.05 29.00
C LEU A 319 -17.84 -2.32 29.90
N GLU A 320 -18.56 -1.33 29.36
CA GLU A 320 -19.61 -0.59 30.05
C GLU A 320 -20.84 -1.44 30.39
N GLN A 321 -21.03 -2.55 29.68
CA GLN A 321 -22.16 -3.46 29.82
C GLN A 321 -21.89 -4.66 30.77
N VAL A 322 -20.65 -4.79 31.26
CA VAL A 322 -20.29 -5.87 32.19
C VAL A 322 -21.24 -5.88 33.42
N GLY A 323 -21.89 -7.02 33.66
CA GLY A 323 -22.82 -7.20 34.77
C GLY A 323 -24.26 -6.72 34.51
N LYS A 324 -24.60 -6.28 33.29
CA LYS A 324 -25.95 -5.89 32.88
C LYS A 324 -26.65 -7.02 32.11
N GLU A 325 -27.99 -7.07 32.16
CA GLU A 325 -28.79 -7.91 31.27
C GLU A 325 -28.62 -7.40 29.82
N ASN A 326 -28.57 -8.32 28.86
CA ASN A 326 -28.30 -8.03 27.41
C ASN A 326 -26.93 -7.42 27.12
N SER A 327 -25.90 -7.82 27.84
CA SER A 327 -24.51 -7.32 27.68
C SER A 327 -23.85 -7.65 26.32
N THR A 328 -24.55 -8.31 25.39
CA THR A 328 -24.04 -8.74 24.09
C THR A 328 -24.59 -7.91 22.93
N ILE A 329 -25.51 -6.98 23.14
CA ILE A 329 -26.03 -6.11 22.07
C ILE A 329 -25.37 -4.74 22.16
N VAL A 330 -24.65 -4.38 21.08
CA VAL A 330 -23.92 -3.11 20.97
C VAL A 330 -24.54 -2.24 19.88
N ASN A 331 -25.34 -1.24 20.32
CA ASN A 331 -25.84 -0.20 19.40
C ASN A 331 -24.96 1.03 19.53
N ILE A 332 -24.46 1.55 18.39
CA ILE A 332 -23.50 2.65 18.35
C ILE A 332 -24.20 3.90 17.83
N SER A 333 -24.27 4.93 18.67
CA SER A 333 -24.76 6.27 18.36
C SER A 333 -23.61 7.24 18.10
N LYS A 334 -23.90 8.43 17.58
CA LYS A 334 -22.91 9.50 17.37
C LYS A 334 -22.19 9.90 18.66
N ASP A 335 -22.93 9.94 19.79
CA ASP A 335 -22.35 10.27 21.09
C ASP A 335 -21.43 9.17 21.61
N ASP A 336 -21.72 7.90 21.28
CA ASP A 336 -20.83 6.78 21.60
C ASP A 336 -19.51 6.89 20.85
N VAL A 337 -19.54 7.29 19.57
CA VAL A 337 -18.33 7.51 18.78
C VAL A 337 -17.45 8.57 19.45
N ARG A 338 -18.01 9.74 19.80
CA ARG A 338 -17.27 10.81 20.51
C ARG A 338 -16.69 10.31 21.82
N ARG A 339 -17.51 9.67 22.63
CA ARG A 339 -17.11 9.23 23.97
C ARG A 339 -16.01 8.17 23.93
N CYS A 340 -16.12 7.20 23.02
CA CYS A 340 -15.17 6.09 22.94
C CYS A 340 -13.87 6.44 22.24
N LEU A 341 -13.90 7.35 21.26
CA LEU A 341 -12.70 7.75 20.49
C LEU A 341 -12.02 9.00 21.03
N GLY A 342 -12.73 9.82 21.82
CA GLY A 342 -12.23 11.07 22.36
C GLY A 342 -12.51 12.26 21.47
N GLU A 343 -11.79 13.37 21.69
CA GLU A 343 -11.93 14.57 20.89
C GLU A 343 -11.64 14.32 19.41
N GLU A 344 -12.40 15.01 18.55
CA GLU A 344 -12.17 14.95 17.11
C GLU A 344 -10.73 15.35 16.80
N PRO A 345 -10.03 14.61 15.92
CA PRO A 345 -8.74 15.07 15.43
C PRO A 345 -8.93 16.45 14.79
N ILE A 346 -8.14 17.41 15.23
CA ILE A 346 -8.15 18.75 14.64
C ILE A 346 -7.82 18.58 13.15
N PRO A 347 -8.69 19.06 12.23
CA PRO A 347 -8.39 18.95 10.81
C PRO A 347 -7.04 19.61 10.53
N ARG A 348 -6.11 18.85 9.95
CA ARG A 348 -4.83 19.40 9.50
C ARG A 348 -5.11 20.33 8.33
N GLY A 349 -4.55 21.54 8.39
CA GLY A 349 -4.71 22.54 7.33
C GLY A 349 -5.79 23.57 7.57
N ASN A 350 -6.14 23.85 8.83
CA ASN A 350 -6.96 25.02 9.15
C ASN A 350 -6.27 26.29 8.64
N PHE A 351 -6.85 26.84 7.60
CA PHE A 351 -6.53 28.19 7.18
C PHE A 351 -7.02 29.14 8.26
N PRO A 352 -6.31 30.28 8.50
CA PRO A 352 -6.85 31.33 9.31
C PRO A 352 -8.28 31.65 8.84
N GLU A 353 -9.21 31.85 9.78
CA GLU A 353 -10.60 32.21 9.47
C GLU A 353 -10.69 33.45 8.54
N ASP A 354 -9.67 34.30 8.58
CA ASP A 354 -9.47 35.44 7.72
C ASP A 354 -8.72 35.16 6.40
N GLY A 355 -8.84 33.94 5.82
CA GLY A 355 -8.19 33.54 4.55
C GLY A 355 -8.45 34.44 3.32
N ASN A 356 -8.96 35.66 3.56
CA ASN A 356 -9.23 36.73 2.60
C ASN A 356 -8.11 37.78 2.56
N GLN A 357 -6.89 37.43 2.99
CA GLN A 357 -5.75 38.32 2.96
C GLN A 357 -4.90 38.16 1.69
N PRO A 358 -4.32 39.26 1.17
CA PRO A 358 -3.32 39.17 0.10
C PRO A 358 -2.14 38.28 0.53
N GLY A 359 -1.58 37.55 -0.41
CA GLY A 359 -0.41 36.70 -0.16
C GLY A 359 -0.73 35.29 0.37
N ILE A 360 -2.00 34.95 0.57
CA ILE A 360 -2.37 33.59 1.02
C ILE A 360 -2.93 32.79 -0.15
N SER A 361 -2.42 31.58 -0.35
CA SER A 361 -2.98 30.62 -1.31
C SER A 361 -3.09 29.22 -0.68
N LYS A 362 -4.01 28.40 -1.20
CA LYS A 362 -4.22 27.03 -0.76
C LYS A 362 -3.60 26.06 -1.79
N ALA A 363 -2.54 25.38 -1.37
CA ALA A 363 -1.86 24.36 -2.14
C ALA A 363 -2.36 22.97 -1.78
N LEU A 364 -2.21 22.05 -2.72
CA LEU A 364 -2.58 20.64 -2.58
C LEU A 364 -1.33 19.76 -2.62
N ALA A 365 -1.19 18.87 -1.65
CA ALA A 365 -0.12 17.88 -1.57
C ALA A 365 -0.67 16.47 -1.47
N VAL A 366 0.19 15.50 -1.78
CA VAL A 366 -0.04 14.08 -1.48
C VAL A 366 1.14 13.62 -0.64
N SER A 367 0.86 13.07 0.54
CA SER A 367 1.89 12.50 1.42
C SER A 367 2.26 11.07 1.00
N ASN A 368 3.40 10.58 1.51
CA ASN A 368 3.79 9.18 1.41
C ASN A 368 2.68 8.29 2.00
N GLY A 369 1.93 7.61 1.16
CA GLY A 369 0.74 6.84 1.55
C GLY A 369 -0.52 7.26 0.80
N ASN A 370 -0.37 8.07 -0.24
CA ASN A 370 -1.46 8.57 -1.09
C ASN A 370 -2.56 9.36 -0.33
N MET A 371 -2.23 10.03 0.77
CA MET A 371 -3.17 10.94 1.42
C MET A 371 -3.03 12.34 0.84
N GLY A 372 -4.12 12.85 0.28
CA GLY A 372 -4.23 14.25 -0.09
C GLY A 372 -4.29 15.13 1.16
N SER A 373 -3.70 16.29 1.09
CA SER A 373 -3.80 17.35 2.11
C SER A 373 -3.82 18.71 1.47
N THR A 374 -4.42 19.67 2.16
CA THR A 374 -4.33 21.09 1.83
C THR A 374 -3.39 21.77 2.81
N PHE A 375 -2.61 22.74 2.34
CA PHE A 375 -1.79 23.58 3.21
C PHE A 375 -1.73 25.00 2.68
N ALA A 376 -1.55 25.96 3.61
CA ALA A 376 -1.39 27.35 3.27
C ALA A 376 0.02 27.64 2.73
N ILE A 377 0.09 28.47 1.70
CA ILE A 377 1.30 29.19 1.31
C ILE A 377 1.04 30.65 1.62
N GLU A 378 1.91 31.24 2.43
CA GLU A 378 1.82 32.63 2.82
C GLU A 378 3.03 33.40 2.27
N THR A 379 2.79 34.53 1.64
CA THR A 379 3.84 35.38 1.10
C THR A 379 3.68 36.78 1.63
N VAL A 380 4.77 37.33 2.12
CA VAL A 380 4.87 38.75 2.54
C VAL A 380 5.96 39.42 1.72
N LEU A 381 5.68 40.63 1.27
CA LEU A 381 6.62 41.51 0.60
C LEU A 381 6.93 42.70 1.50
N VAL A 382 8.21 42.96 1.74
CA VAL A 382 8.70 44.10 2.54
C VAL A 382 9.66 44.89 1.68
N ASP A 383 9.69 46.23 1.87
CA ASP A 383 10.70 47.07 1.21
C ASP A 383 12.11 46.67 1.69
N GLY A 384 13.02 46.44 0.76
CA GLY A 384 14.37 45.97 1.07
C GLY A 384 15.17 45.52 -0.13
N ASP A 385 16.30 44.88 0.15
CA ASP A 385 17.12 44.21 -0.88
C ASP A 385 16.32 43.07 -1.50
N GLU A 386 16.33 42.95 -2.80
CA GLU A 386 15.56 41.94 -3.58
C GLU A 386 15.97 40.50 -3.26
N THR A 387 15.88 40.12 -1.98
CA THR A 387 16.23 38.79 -1.47
C THR A 387 15.00 37.92 -1.34
N LEU A 388 15.22 36.61 -1.34
CA LEU A 388 14.18 35.60 -1.21
C LEU A 388 14.46 34.72 0.01
N GLU A 389 13.53 34.74 0.97
CA GLU A 389 13.55 33.90 2.17
C GLU A 389 12.43 32.87 2.12
N MET A 390 12.70 31.65 2.61
CA MET A 390 11.74 30.55 2.63
C MET A 390 11.76 29.86 3.98
N THR A 391 10.56 29.62 4.54
CA THR A 391 10.38 28.90 5.80
C THR A 391 9.32 27.80 5.67
N GLY A 392 9.23 26.86 6.65
CA GLY A 392 8.27 25.75 6.62
C GLY A 392 8.80 24.48 5.96
N LEU A 393 10.14 24.25 6.01
CA LEU A 393 10.83 23.04 5.56
C LEU A 393 10.61 22.66 4.07
N PRO A 394 10.70 23.61 3.11
CA PRO A 394 10.69 23.23 1.70
C PRO A 394 11.96 22.45 1.36
N LYS A 395 11.80 21.34 0.62
CA LYS A 395 12.92 20.61 0.01
C LYS A 395 13.32 21.28 -1.31
N GLU A 396 14.35 20.73 -1.96
CA GLU A 396 14.99 21.31 -3.15
C GLU A 396 13.98 21.60 -4.27
N SER A 397 13.12 20.64 -4.62
CA SER A 397 12.12 20.78 -5.70
C SER A 397 11.06 21.86 -5.40
N ALA A 398 10.61 21.98 -4.16
CA ALA A 398 9.69 23.04 -3.74
C ALA A 398 10.39 24.40 -3.75
N THR A 399 11.66 24.47 -3.31
CA THR A 399 12.51 25.68 -3.35
C THR A 399 12.69 26.17 -4.79
N ASP A 400 12.93 25.28 -5.74
CA ASP A 400 13.08 25.64 -7.15
C ASP A 400 11.75 26.15 -7.74
N SER A 401 10.62 25.61 -7.33
CA SER A 401 9.30 26.10 -7.73
C SER A 401 9.05 27.53 -7.28
N VAL A 402 9.51 27.94 -6.08
CA VAL A 402 9.46 29.34 -5.63
C VAL A 402 10.31 30.24 -6.54
N LYS A 403 11.55 29.84 -6.82
CA LYS A 403 12.46 30.61 -7.70
C LYS A 403 11.87 30.78 -9.11
N ILE A 404 11.25 29.73 -9.67
CA ILE A 404 10.57 29.77 -10.98
C ILE A 404 9.42 30.77 -10.93
N ALA A 405 8.56 30.73 -9.90
CA ALA A 405 7.42 31.63 -9.72
C ALA A 405 7.90 33.10 -9.65
N VAL A 406 8.91 33.39 -8.81
CA VAL A 406 9.49 34.74 -8.67
C VAL A 406 10.09 35.22 -10.00
N THR A 407 10.84 34.36 -10.70
CA THR A 407 11.45 34.70 -11.98
C THR A 407 10.39 35.02 -13.04
N TYR A 408 9.31 34.23 -13.09
CA TYR A 408 8.23 34.48 -14.03
C TYR A 408 7.48 35.78 -13.74
N ILE A 409 7.21 36.10 -12.45
CA ILE A 409 6.59 37.37 -12.06
C ILE A 409 7.50 38.55 -12.40
N LYS A 410 8.80 38.47 -12.10
CA LYS A 410 9.79 39.53 -12.47
C LYS A 410 9.83 39.77 -13.98
N LYS A 411 9.71 38.69 -14.80
CA LYS A 411 9.68 38.79 -16.25
C LYS A 411 8.42 39.45 -16.78
N MET A 412 7.25 39.07 -16.25
CA MET A 412 5.94 39.54 -16.74
C MET A 412 5.53 40.89 -16.16
N PHE A 413 5.93 41.16 -14.92
CA PHE A 413 5.55 42.34 -14.15
C PHE A 413 6.76 42.91 -13.39
N PRO A 414 7.77 43.47 -14.07
CA PRO A 414 9.05 43.86 -13.47
C PRO A 414 8.94 44.77 -12.27
N GLU A 415 7.97 45.70 -12.26
CA GLU A 415 7.82 46.71 -11.19
C GLU A 415 7.18 46.12 -9.92
N LEU A 416 6.50 44.97 -9.96
CA LEU A 416 5.79 44.43 -8.78
C LEU A 416 6.73 43.94 -7.68
N LEU A 417 7.90 43.40 -8.04
CA LEU A 417 8.86 42.83 -7.08
C LEU A 417 10.13 43.65 -6.95
N LYS A 418 10.19 44.82 -7.60
CA LYS A 418 11.37 45.69 -7.57
C LYS A 418 11.55 46.33 -6.19
N GLY A 419 12.75 46.19 -5.61
CA GLY A 419 13.07 46.70 -4.30
C GLY A 419 12.29 46.02 -3.16
N LYS A 420 11.80 44.80 -3.37
CA LYS A 420 11.07 44.00 -2.37
C LYS A 420 11.88 42.80 -1.91
N HIS A 421 11.98 42.63 -0.61
CA HIS A 421 12.33 41.36 0.01
C HIS A 421 11.07 40.45 0.01
N ILE A 422 11.23 39.21 -0.40
CA ILE A 422 10.14 38.23 -0.55
C ILE A 422 10.33 37.14 0.51
N HIS A 423 9.37 36.98 1.41
CA HIS A 423 9.35 35.89 2.35
C HIS A 423 8.16 34.97 2.04
N VAL A 424 8.46 33.69 1.73
CA VAL A 424 7.46 32.64 1.45
C VAL A 424 7.48 31.63 2.59
N HIS A 425 6.34 31.44 3.23
CA HIS A 425 6.15 30.45 4.29
C HIS A 425 5.25 29.31 3.81
N PHE A 426 5.73 28.09 3.99
CA PHE A 426 4.93 26.87 3.76
C PHE A 426 4.28 26.46 5.08
N GLY A 427 2.97 26.55 5.16
CA GLY A 427 2.19 26.14 6.32
C GLY A 427 2.47 24.71 6.76
N GLU A 428 2.07 24.34 7.99
CA GLU A 428 2.39 23.03 8.60
C GLU A 428 3.90 22.75 8.65
N GLY A 429 4.67 23.65 9.22
CA GLY A 429 6.14 23.63 9.25
C GLY A 429 6.79 22.40 9.88
N SER A 430 6.03 21.48 10.47
CA SER A 430 6.53 20.19 10.98
C SER A 430 6.64 19.09 9.92
N VAL A 431 6.08 19.29 8.73
CA VAL A 431 6.06 18.31 7.64
C VAL A 431 6.90 18.82 6.47
N PRO A 432 7.98 18.13 6.07
CA PRO A 432 8.77 18.51 4.91
C PRO A 432 7.92 18.54 3.63
N LYS A 433 8.00 19.65 2.87
CA LYS A 433 7.30 19.83 1.60
C LYS A 433 8.23 19.47 0.44
N ASP A 434 7.83 18.50 -0.38
CA ASP A 434 8.60 18.03 -1.53
C ASP A 434 7.71 18.01 -2.79
N GLY A 435 8.35 18.15 -3.94
CA GLY A 435 7.68 18.11 -5.24
C GLY A 435 7.31 19.49 -5.81
N PRO A 436 7.32 19.63 -7.14
CA PRO A 436 7.06 20.89 -7.85
C PRO A 436 5.56 21.20 -7.95
N SER A 437 4.67 20.35 -7.45
CA SER A 437 3.22 20.42 -7.67
C SER A 437 2.51 21.63 -7.03
N ALA A 438 3.19 22.36 -6.14
CA ALA A 438 2.69 23.60 -5.55
C ALA A 438 2.99 24.85 -6.40
N GLY A 439 3.60 24.71 -7.57
CA GLY A 439 4.05 25.83 -8.41
C GLY A 439 2.98 26.86 -8.72
N VAL A 440 1.77 26.43 -9.09
CA VAL A 440 0.64 27.33 -9.35
C VAL A 440 0.23 28.08 -8.07
N ALA A 441 0.13 27.39 -6.93
CA ALA A 441 -0.22 28.00 -5.66
C ALA A 441 0.84 29.03 -5.22
N LEU A 442 2.13 28.71 -5.39
CA LEU A 442 3.25 29.61 -5.10
C LEU A 442 3.17 30.89 -5.94
N PHE A 443 2.97 30.73 -7.26
CA PHE A 443 2.77 31.89 -8.13
C PHE A 443 1.61 32.75 -7.66
N MET A 444 0.46 32.15 -7.36
CA MET A 444 -0.75 32.87 -6.94
C MET A 444 -0.53 33.59 -5.59
N SER A 445 0.14 32.96 -4.63
CA SER A 445 0.47 33.60 -3.34
C SER A 445 1.36 34.83 -3.54
N ILE A 446 2.48 34.69 -4.26
CA ILE A 446 3.43 35.78 -4.49
C ILE A 446 2.78 36.90 -5.30
N PHE A 447 2.01 36.56 -6.33
CA PHE A 447 1.33 37.53 -7.18
C PHE A 447 0.25 38.30 -6.41
N SER A 448 -0.55 37.61 -5.58
CA SER A 448 -1.56 38.22 -4.71
C SER A 448 -0.94 39.19 -3.71
N ALA A 449 0.19 38.81 -3.10
CA ALA A 449 0.95 39.73 -2.23
C ALA A 449 1.44 40.97 -2.99
N ALA A 450 1.95 40.77 -4.22
CA ALA A 450 2.50 41.85 -5.03
C ALA A 450 1.46 42.85 -5.53
N ILE A 451 0.23 42.42 -5.77
CA ILE A 451 -0.88 43.33 -6.17
C ILE A 451 -1.75 43.76 -4.98
N GLU A 452 -1.43 43.32 -3.77
CA GLU A 452 -2.15 43.61 -2.52
C GLU A 452 -3.66 43.27 -2.59
N LYS A 453 -3.99 42.17 -3.29
CA LYS A 453 -5.37 41.69 -3.46
C LYS A 453 -5.51 40.20 -3.11
N PRO A 454 -6.56 39.84 -2.35
CA PRO A 454 -6.82 38.43 -2.05
C PRO A 454 -7.27 37.62 -3.27
N LEU A 455 -7.06 36.32 -3.22
CA LEU A 455 -7.31 35.38 -4.33
C LEU A 455 -8.76 34.85 -4.40
N LYS A 456 -9.72 35.47 -3.77
CA LYS A 456 -11.12 35.05 -3.84
C LYS A 456 -11.75 35.43 -5.17
N ILE A 457 -12.37 34.45 -5.85
CA ILE A 457 -13.13 34.68 -7.10
C ILE A 457 -14.48 35.33 -6.79
N LYS A 458 -15.10 34.97 -5.64
CA LYS A 458 -16.30 35.60 -5.03
C LYS A 458 -16.17 35.49 -3.52
N ALA A 459 -16.94 36.29 -2.77
CA ALA A 459 -16.85 36.37 -1.30
C ALA A 459 -16.95 35.01 -0.59
N ASP A 460 -17.66 34.03 -1.19
CA ASP A 460 -17.96 32.73 -0.59
C ASP A 460 -17.21 31.56 -1.25
N TYR A 461 -16.30 31.80 -2.22
CA TYR A 461 -15.61 30.74 -2.93
C TYR A 461 -14.17 30.57 -2.41
N ASP A 462 -13.92 29.43 -1.76
CA ASP A 462 -12.57 29.00 -1.36
C ASP A 462 -11.91 28.23 -2.52
N VAL A 463 -10.67 28.57 -2.85
CA VAL A 463 -9.99 28.11 -4.07
C VAL A 463 -8.69 27.41 -3.72
N ALA A 464 -8.47 26.22 -4.29
CA ALA A 464 -7.21 25.50 -4.18
C ALA A 464 -6.52 25.34 -5.55
N TYR A 465 -5.20 25.21 -5.51
CA TYR A 465 -4.37 25.15 -6.70
C TYR A 465 -3.41 23.96 -6.64
N THR A 466 -3.25 23.27 -7.78
CA THR A 466 -2.16 22.31 -8.00
C THR A 466 -1.64 22.40 -9.43
N GLY A 467 -0.36 22.15 -9.62
CA GLY A 467 0.31 22.20 -10.91
C GLY A 467 1.76 22.64 -10.78
N GLU A 468 2.62 22.05 -11.57
CA GLU A 468 4.00 22.49 -11.76
C GLU A 468 4.02 23.63 -12.78
N ILE A 469 4.83 24.67 -12.54
CA ILE A 469 4.97 25.79 -13.47
C ILE A 469 6.35 25.81 -14.12
N SER A 470 6.40 26.29 -15.38
CA SER A 470 7.65 26.53 -16.10
C SER A 470 8.05 28.01 -16.07
N LEU A 471 9.30 28.30 -16.43
CA LEU A 471 9.82 29.66 -16.63
C LEU A 471 9.10 30.44 -17.74
N THR A 472 8.29 29.78 -18.55
CA THR A 472 7.45 30.39 -19.59
C THR A 472 5.99 30.53 -19.19
N GLY A 473 5.60 30.05 -17.99
CA GLY A 473 4.25 30.15 -17.46
C GLY A 473 3.34 28.96 -17.84
N GLY A 474 3.86 27.94 -18.53
CA GLY A 474 3.14 26.71 -18.78
C GLY A 474 2.86 25.93 -17.48
N VAL A 475 1.71 25.28 -17.41
CA VAL A 475 1.30 24.44 -16.26
C VAL A 475 1.35 22.98 -16.68
N PHE A 476 2.16 22.19 -15.95
CA PHE A 476 2.40 20.77 -16.24
C PHE A 476 1.69 19.83 -15.27
N ALA A 477 1.47 18.61 -15.75
CA ALA A 477 0.82 17.53 -15.02
C ALA A 477 1.56 17.18 -13.73
N VAL A 478 0.79 16.79 -12.71
CA VAL A 478 1.26 16.40 -11.39
C VAL A 478 0.65 15.05 -10.97
N GLY A 479 1.30 14.38 -10.01
CA GLY A 479 0.78 13.14 -9.45
C GLY A 479 -0.33 13.35 -8.41
N GLY A 480 -1.13 12.28 -8.16
CA GLY A 480 -2.07 12.22 -7.06
C GLY A 480 -3.25 13.20 -7.16
N VAL A 481 -3.81 13.38 -8.36
CA VAL A 481 -4.84 14.40 -8.59
C VAL A 481 -6.17 14.04 -7.94
N TYR A 482 -6.56 12.76 -7.93
CA TYR A 482 -7.79 12.32 -7.25
C TYR A 482 -7.72 12.59 -5.75
N GLU A 483 -6.59 12.27 -5.13
CA GLU A 483 -6.31 12.50 -3.72
C GLU A 483 -6.31 13.99 -3.37
N LYS A 484 -5.75 14.81 -4.26
CA LYS A 484 -5.75 16.27 -4.11
C LYS A 484 -7.16 16.85 -4.23
N LEU A 485 -7.97 16.37 -5.15
CA LEU A 485 -9.36 16.79 -5.30
C LEU A 485 -10.18 16.43 -4.07
N GLN A 486 -10.01 15.22 -3.54
CA GLN A 486 -10.68 14.80 -2.31
C GLN A 486 -10.30 15.71 -1.14
N ALA A 487 -9.00 15.97 -0.95
CA ALA A 487 -8.52 16.85 0.13
C ALA A 487 -9.06 18.29 0.00
N ALA A 488 -9.17 18.80 -1.22
CA ALA A 488 -9.76 20.10 -1.47
C ALA A 488 -11.24 20.15 -1.08
N CYS A 489 -12.02 19.12 -1.46
CA CYS A 489 -13.43 19.00 -1.08
C CYS A 489 -13.60 18.89 0.43
N ASP A 490 -12.78 18.06 1.10
CA ASP A 490 -12.79 17.86 2.55
C ASP A 490 -12.43 19.15 3.32
N SER A 491 -11.64 20.03 2.69
CA SER A 491 -11.28 21.35 3.22
C SER A 491 -12.28 22.44 2.82
N GLY A 492 -13.43 22.10 2.25
CA GLY A 492 -14.49 23.04 1.89
C GLY A 492 -14.19 23.91 0.67
N CYS A 493 -13.22 23.53 -0.18
CA CYS A 493 -12.92 24.28 -1.40
C CYS A 493 -14.08 24.18 -2.39
N SER A 494 -14.46 25.33 -2.96
CA SER A 494 -15.51 25.39 -4.00
C SER A 494 -14.94 25.19 -5.41
N ILE A 495 -13.68 25.57 -5.62
CA ILE A 495 -13.00 25.51 -6.93
C ILE A 495 -11.59 24.96 -6.76
N VAL A 496 -11.20 24.07 -7.67
CA VAL A 496 -9.83 23.51 -7.73
C VAL A 496 -9.26 23.69 -9.14
N PHE A 497 -8.13 24.40 -9.22
CA PHE A 497 -7.39 24.53 -10.48
C PHE A 497 -6.40 23.39 -10.61
N VAL A 498 -6.51 22.65 -11.74
CA VAL A 498 -5.66 21.50 -12.04
C VAL A 498 -5.02 21.65 -13.43
N PRO A 499 -3.85 21.04 -13.69
CA PRO A 499 -3.28 21.02 -15.03
C PRO A 499 -4.24 20.39 -16.06
N ALA A 500 -4.38 21.00 -17.23
CA ALA A 500 -5.27 20.50 -18.28
C ALA A 500 -4.93 19.08 -18.72
N GLN A 501 -3.64 18.73 -18.76
CA GLN A 501 -3.18 17.37 -19.04
C GLN A 501 -3.73 16.35 -18.03
N ASN A 502 -3.73 16.69 -16.74
CA ASN A 502 -4.36 15.83 -15.72
C ASN A 502 -5.87 15.74 -15.94
N TYR A 503 -6.54 16.87 -16.19
CA TYR A 503 -8.00 16.91 -16.38
C TYR A 503 -8.47 16.05 -17.55
N GLU A 504 -7.71 15.98 -18.65
CA GLU A 504 -8.01 15.14 -19.81
C GLU A 504 -7.99 13.64 -19.47
N HIS A 505 -7.14 13.23 -18.53
CA HIS A 505 -6.98 11.84 -18.09
C HIS A 505 -7.87 11.46 -16.90
N LEU A 506 -8.57 12.44 -16.27
CA LEU A 506 -9.53 12.13 -15.21
C LEU A 506 -10.78 11.44 -15.78
N ASP A 507 -11.26 10.44 -15.06
CA ASP A 507 -12.56 9.83 -15.33
C ASP A 507 -13.67 10.83 -15.04
N LYS A 508 -14.28 11.34 -16.10
CA LYS A 508 -15.31 12.38 -16.02
C LYS A 508 -16.59 11.93 -15.33
N SER A 509 -16.85 10.62 -15.30
CA SER A 509 -17.99 10.06 -14.57
C SER A 509 -17.80 10.20 -13.04
N LYS A 510 -16.55 10.18 -12.59
CA LYS A 510 -16.19 10.35 -11.18
C LYS A 510 -16.09 11.83 -10.75
N LEU A 511 -16.01 12.77 -11.68
CA LEU A 511 -15.92 14.19 -11.32
C LEU A 511 -17.19 14.71 -10.64
N GLY A 512 -18.36 14.15 -10.97
CA GLY A 512 -19.64 14.53 -10.36
C GLY A 512 -19.78 14.19 -8.86
N GLN A 513 -18.91 13.36 -8.31
CA GLN A 513 -18.91 13.02 -6.88
C GLN A 513 -18.17 14.06 -6.00
N TYR A 514 -17.35 14.93 -6.61
CA TYR A 514 -16.65 15.99 -5.88
C TYR A 514 -17.56 17.19 -5.70
N SER A 515 -17.59 17.75 -4.50
CA SER A 515 -18.37 18.96 -4.16
C SER A 515 -17.75 20.24 -4.74
N CYS A 516 -16.54 20.15 -5.31
CA CYS A 516 -15.80 21.28 -5.88
C CYS A 516 -15.85 21.30 -7.41
N GLU A 517 -15.82 22.49 -8.01
CA GLU A 517 -15.66 22.67 -9.46
C GLU A 517 -14.18 22.47 -9.84
N VAL A 518 -13.89 21.57 -10.78
CA VAL A 518 -12.53 21.30 -11.26
C VAL A 518 -12.27 22.08 -12.53
N VAL A 519 -11.32 23.01 -12.51
CA VAL A 519 -11.01 23.93 -13.60
C VAL A 519 -9.65 23.60 -14.21
N PRO A 520 -9.59 23.19 -15.50
CA PRO A 520 -8.33 22.88 -16.18
C PRO A 520 -7.56 24.15 -16.58
N VAL A 521 -6.23 24.13 -16.36
CA VAL A 521 -5.31 25.23 -16.70
C VAL A 521 -4.12 24.73 -17.50
N THR A 522 -3.81 25.38 -18.63
CA THR A 522 -2.62 25.09 -19.46
C THR A 522 -1.51 26.11 -19.24
N HIS A 523 -1.85 27.33 -18.83
CA HIS A 523 -0.93 28.43 -18.65
C HIS A 523 -1.38 29.33 -17.51
N ILE A 524 -0.42 29.85 -16.73
CA ILE A 524 -0.71 30.62 -15.51
C ILE A 524 -1.51 31.92 -15.75
N THR A 525 -1.43 32.50 -16.95
CA THR A 525 -2.17 33.70 -17.38
C THR A 525 -3.41 33.37 -18.20
N GLN A 526 -3.86 32.11 -18.24
CA GLN A 526 -5.02 31.70 -19.01
C GLN A 526 -6.28 32.34 -18.42
N LYS A 527 -7.00 33.08 -19.26
CA LYS A 527 -8.39 33.48 -18.97
C LYS A 527 -9.26 32.22 -19.05
N ALA A 528 -9.97 31.89 -17.99
CA ALA A 528 -11.01 30.87 -18.07
C ALA A 528 -12.00 31.31 -19.19
N LYS A 529 -12.11 30.56 -20.27
CA LYS A 529 -13.11 30.80 -21.32
C LYS A 529 -14.46 30.78 -20.62
N ASP A 530 -15.14 31.92 -20.62
CA ASP A 530 -16.48 32.22 -20.09
C ASP A 530 -16.64 32.64 -18.62
N ARG A 531 -15.61 32.67 -17.80
CA ARG A 531 -15.71 33.25 -16.44
C ARG A 531 -14.49 34.11 -16.13
N LYS A 532 -14.75 35.36 -15.78
CA LYS A 532 -13.79 36.45 -15.46
C LYS A 532 -12.48 35.99 -14.84
N SER A 533 -11.39 36.37 -15.51
CA SER A 533 -9.97 36.23 -15.20
C SER A 533 -9.60 35.65 -13.82
N VAL A 534 -8.77 34.60 -13.85
CA VAL A 534 -8.06 34.08 -12.65
C VAL A 534 -6.98 35.05 -12.14
N VAL A 535 -6.60 36.08 -12.95
CA VAL A 535 -5.70 37.17 -12.62
C VAL A 535 -6.33 38.49 -13.08
#